data_1453034c93c2f78796fb6fe5420edeb5
#
_entry.id   1453034c93c2f78796fb6fe5420edeb5
#
_cell.length_a   1.000
_cell.length_b   1.000
_cell.length_c   1.000
_cell.angle_alpha   90.00
_cell.angle_beta   90.00
_cell.angle_gamma   90.00
#
_symmetry.space_group_name_H-M   'P 1'
#
loop_
_entity.id
_entity.type
_entity.pdbx_description
1 polymer ?
#
loop_
_entity_poly.entity_id
_entity_poly.type
_entity_poly.pdbx_seq_one_letter_code
_entity_poly.pdbx_strand_id
1 'polypeptide(L)'
;MPSYRIGFGSEFALKDRKIGVGTDNPTAELDIIGEINFDGVTGVGTFVRYSGFFPDEVTGDVTLTGEHQTSGDIVVGVGETFTVSVGATVNVGRVESINVSSHFSPPTGGVEDRPEVPIEGTVRFNKDLNTLEFYNGVDWRQFTVNGASGRAVFTGGTDASFSNFIDFVNIPTLGNAQDFGNTITSARFATACSSGTRGVFAIGYKSPGAYANEIEYITIAAGGNAIDFGDNTTSGYAQASLSSSTRGIWAGGQTPSGYTNVIDYVEIATIGNAVDFGDTTTPIDGSAGVASPTRGVIGGGRNPDSGSVGISVIQSITIASKGNAVDDGDLTHRRKDLGGMSNSTRGIFSGGRDGAAGIQFSDIDFITIATTGNAQDFGNLTFTGAYLASASNQTRGVTAGGSTTGVKWNIINYITIATTGNAQDFGDLTLGRYALGGLSDSHGGLGGY
;
A
#
# COMPACT_ATOMS: atom_id res chain seq x y z
N MET A 1 37.66 18.64 -67.49
CA MET A 1 37.92 17.20 -67.80
C MET A 1 36.69 16.63 -68.49
N PRO A 2 36.83 15.73 -69.41
CA PRO A 2 35.65 15.16 -70.09
C PRO A 2 34.81 14.35 -69.08
N SER A 3 33.51 14.60 -69.09
CA SER A 3 32.54 13.75 -68.38
C SER A 3 32.29 12.49 -69.25
N TYR A 4 32.34 11.33 -68.60
CA TYR A 4 32.00 10.06 -69.29
C TYR A 4 30.59 9.66 -68.86
N ARG A 5 29.75 9.35 -69.85
CA ARG A 5 28.42 8.76 -69.61
C ARG A 5 28.50 7.27 -69.89
N ILE A 6 27.99 6.46 -68.98
CA ILE A 6 27.91 5.03 -69.06
C ILE A 6 26.44 4.66 -69.20
N GLY A 7 26.00 4.16 -70.36
CA GLY A 7 24.62 3.74 -70.59
C GLY A 7 23.80 4.62 -71.53
N PHE A 8 22.59 4.22 -71.86
CA PHE A 8 21.64 4.94 -72.71
C PHE A 8 20.83 5.89 -71.83
N GLY A 9 21.26 7.15 -71.73
CA GLY A 9 20.59 8.20 -70.96
C GLY A 9 21.50 8.81 -69.91
N SER A 10 21.00 9.84 -69.21
CA SER A 10 21.72 10.58 -68.19
C SER A 10 21.75 9.91 -66.78
N GLU A 11 21.62 8.61 -66.73
CA GLU A 11 21.40 7.87 -65.49
C GLU A 11 22.69 7.65 -64.68
N PHE A 12 23.88 7.70 -65.31
CA PHE A 12 25.15 7.54 -64.62
C PHE A 12 26.20 8.49 -65.19
N ALA A 13 26.82 9.29 -64.38
CA ALA A 13 27.86 10.23 -64.77
C ALA A 13 29.10 10.13 -63.88
N LEU A 14 30.29 10.24 -64.49
CA LEU A 14 31.55 10.42 -63.78
C LEU A 14 32.13 11.78 -64.18
N LYS A 15 32.22 12.71 -63.23
CA LYS A 15 32.74 14.06 -63.44
C LYS A 15 33.60 14.49 -62.24
N ASP A 16 34.82 14.95 -62.51
CA ASP A 16 35.73 15.50 -61.50
C ASP A 16 35.95 14.54 -60.29
N ARG A 17 36.06 13.24 -60.54
CA ARG A 17 36.15 12.14 -59.54
C ARG A 17 34.88 11.93 -58.71
N LYS A 18 33.78 12.46 -59.15
CA LYS A 18 32.47 12.27 -58.52
C LYS A 18 31.59 11.40 -59.42
N ILE A 19 30.78 10.58 -58.79
CA ILE A 19 29.80 9.70 -59.44
C ILE A 19 28.43 10.32 -59.28
N GLY A 20 27.72 10.55 -60.36
CA GLY A 20 26.32 10.95 -60.37
C GLY A 20 25.45 9.81 -60.91
N VAL A 21 24.33 9.55 -60.19
CA VAL A 21 23.25 8.67 -60.65
C VAL A 21 22.00 9.54 -60.73
N GLY A 22 21.38 9.60 -61.89
CA GLY A 22 20.25 10.53 -62.12
C GLY A 22 20.67 12.01 -62.26
N THR A 23 21.96 12.32 -62.22
CA THR A 23 22.51 13.66 -62.42
C THR A 23 23.83 13.62 -63.18
N ASP A 24 24.05 14.54 -64.11
CA ASP A 24 25.30 14.75 -64.83
C ASP A 24 26.17 15.88 -64.25
N ASN A 25 25.74 16.45 -63.12
CA ASN A 25 26.49 17.46 -62.37
C ASN A 25 26.59 17.12 -60.88
N PRO A 26 27.30 16.02 -60.50
CA PRO A 26 27.37 15.58 -59.11
C PRO A 26 28.09 16.61 -58.24
N THR A 27 27.47 16.94 -57.10
CA THR A 27 27.98 17.87 -56.10
C THR A 27 28.78 17.20 -55.00
N ALA A 28 28.56 15.90 -54.77
CA ALA A 28 29.27 15.04 -53.82
C ALA A 28 30.07 13.93 -54.52
N GLU A 29 30.93 13.18 -53.83
CA GLU A 29 31.70 12.06 -54.37
C GLU A 29 30.79 10.98 -54.98
N LEU A 30 29.63 10.74 -54.39
CA LEU A 30 28.50 10.01 -54.93
C LEU A 30 27.25 10.86 -54.76
N ASP A 31 26.63 11.23 -55.89
CA ASP A 31 25.44 12.07 -55.94
C ASP A 31 24.34 11.32 -56.68
N ILE A 32 23.29 10.92 -55.99
CA ILE A 32 22.17 10.16 -56.53
C ILE A 32 20.90 11.01 -56.47
N ILE A 33 20.36 11.34 -57.65
CA ILE A 33 19.02 11.95 -57.76
C ILE A 33 18.04 10.87 -58.18
N GLY A 34 17.26 10.35 -57.21
CA GLY A 34 16.31 9.27 -57.39
C GLY A 34 16.22 8.40 -56.13
N GLU A 35 15.46 7.31 -56.22
CA GLU A 35 15.38 6.31 -55.15
C GLU A 35 16.59 5.39 -55.15
N ILE A 36 17.15 5.11 -53.97
CA ILE A 36 18.13 4.04 -53.78
C ILE A 36 17.34 2.86 -53.20
N ASN A 37 17.13 1.85 -54.08
CA ASN A 37 16.45 0.62 -53.65
C ASN A 37 17.50 -0.44 -53.34
N PHE A 38 17.57 -0.89 -52.09
CA PHE A 38 18.45 -1.96 -51.67
C PHE A 38 17.65 -3.28 -51.66
N ASP A 39 17.50 -3.91 -52.78
CA ASP A 39 16.81 -5.18 -52.91
C ASP A 39 17.75 -6.33 -52.45
N GLY A 40 17.41 -6.98 -51.33
CA GLY A 40 18.11 -8.18 -50.85
C GLY A 40 19.48 -7.92 -50.20
N VAL A 41 19.66 -6.80 -49.49
CA VAL A 41 20.91 -6.50 -48.77
C VAL A 41 21.06 -7.34 -47.53
N THR A 42 21.91 -8.34 -47.57
CA THR A 42 22.50 -8.98 -46.40
C THR A 42 23.81 -8.25 -46.05
N GLY A 43 23.75 -7.17 -45.26
CA GLY A 43 24.94 -6.43 -44.83
C GLY A 43 24.63 -5.17 -44.05
N VAL A 44 25.59 -4.71 -43.28
CA VAL A 44 25.49 -3.48 -42.48
C VAL A 44 25.75 -2.26 -43.34
N GLY A 45 24.76 -1.41 -43.57
CA GLY A 45 24.93 -0.08 -44.16
C GLY A 45 25.22 0.94 -43.04
N THR A 46 26.40 1.58 -43.07
CA THR A 46 26.72 2.67 -42.13
C THR A 46 26.57 4.01 -42.82
N PHE A 47 25.63 4.82 -42.38
CA PHE A 47 25.44 6.20 -42.86
C PHE A 47 25.90 7.19 -41.78
N VAL A 48 26.77 8.13 -42.12
CA VAL A 48 27.21 9.17 -41.21
C VAL A 48 26.15 10.27 -41.07
N ARG A 49 25.37 10.48 -42.11
CA ARG A 49 24.24 11.39 -42.17
C ARG A 49 23.25 10.94 -43.23
N TYR A 50 22.01 10.80 -42.83
CA TYR A 50 20.90 10.51 -43.74
C TYR A 50 19.86 11.63 -43.65
N SER A 51 19.48 12.22 -44.80
CA SER A 51 18.36 13.12 -44.88
C SER A 51 17.45 12.64 -46.01
N GLY A 52 16.30 12.06 -45.66
CA GLY A 52 15.36 11.49 -46.60
C GLY A 52 14.41 10.50 -45.93
N PHE A 53 13.61 9.80 -46.71
CA PHE A 53 12.71 8.76 -46.20
C PHE A 53 13.49 7.47 -45.91
N PHE A 54 13.24 6.87 -44.78
CA PHE A 54 13.61 5.46 -44.55
C PHE A 54 12.71 4.56 -45.41
N PRO A 55 13.18 3.40 -45.84
CA PRO A 55 12.30 2.41 -46.47
C PRO A 55 11.17 2.02 -45.48
N ASP A 56 10.00 1.71 -46.02
CA ASP A 56 8.81 1.38 -45.25
C ASP A 56 9.00 0.15 -44.34
N GLU A 57 9.94 -0.74 -44.69
CA GLU A 57 10.29 -1.93 -43.92
C GLU A 57 11.80 -2.18 -43.98
N VAL A 58 12.42 -2.39 -42.80
CA VAL A 58 13.83 -2.81 -42.68
C VAL A 58 13.85 -4.20 -42.05
N THR A 59 14.41 -5.17 -42.77
CA THR A 59 14.66 -6.51 -42.25
C THR A 59 16.10 -6.60 -41.77
N GLY A 60 16.29 -6.84 -40.45
CA GLY A 60 17.60 -6.84 -39.80
C GLY A 60 17.73 -5.73 -38.73
N ASP A 61 18.83 -5.77 -38.00
CA ASP A 61 19.10 -4.78 -36.95
C ASP A 61 19.36 -3.38 -37.56
N VAL A 62 18.66 -2.37 -36.99
CA VAL A 62 18.86 -0.97 -37.38
C VAL A 62 19.75 -0.29 -36.35
N THR A 63 20.93 0.16 -36.77
CA THR A 63 21.83 0.97 -35.94
C THR A 63 22.00 2.35 -36.57
N LEU A 64 21.57 3.39 -35.87
CA LEU A 64 21.72 4.77 -36.27
C LEU A 64 22.82 5.44 -35.43
N THR A 65 23.80 6.05 -36.13
CA THR A 65 24.89 6.83 -35.52
C THR A 65 24.86 8.25 -36.05
N GLY A 66 24.93 9.24 -35.17
CA GLY A 66 24.82 10.67 -35.53
C GLY A 66 23.39 11.20 -35.50
N GLU A 67 23.14 12.37 -36.10
CA GLU A 67 21.79 12.95 -36.19
C GLU A 67 21.03 12.38 -37.38
N HIS A 68 19.88 11.77 -37.11
CA HIS A 68 18.98 11.22 -38.11
C HIS A 68 17.58 11.80 -37.91
N GLN A 69 16.97 12.26 -39.03
CA GLN A 69 15.58 12.74 -39.03
C GLN A 69 14.78 11.88 -40.01
N THR A 70 13.66 11.34 -39.55
CA THR A 70 12.71 10.63 -40.39
C THR A 70 11.38 11.34 -40.41
N SER A 71 10.74 11.40 -41.58
CA SER A 71 9.41 11.96 -41.77
C SER A 71 8.32 10.88 -41.91
N GLY A 72 8.69 9.61 -41.86
CA GLY A 72 7.82 8.45 -41.93
C GLY A 72 8.06 7.45 -40.80
N ASP A 73 7.33 6.35 -40.80
CA ASP A 73 7.45 5.28 -39.83
C ASP A 73 8.77 4.52 -40.00
N ILE A 74 9.37 4.10 -38.90
CA ILE A 74 10.45 3.12 -38.88
C ILE A 74 9.82 1.80 -38.44
N VAL A 75 9.70 0.85 -39.36
CA VAL A 75 9.19 -0.48 -39.07
C VAL A 75 10.39 -1.44 -38.95
N VAL A 76 10.52 -2.08 -37.80
CA VAL A 76 11.53 -3.10 -37.51
C VAL A 76 10.83 -4.45 -37.50
N GLY A 77 11.35 -5.42 -38.28
CA GLY A 77 10.74 -6.74 -38.41
C GLY A 77 10.65 -7.54 -37.11
N VAL A 78 9.87 -8.61 -37.13
CA VAL A 78 9.71 -9.49 -35.97
C VAL A 78 11.04 -10.21 -35.67
N GLY A 79 11.51 -10.05 -34.41
CA GLY A 79 12.79 -10.62 -33.94
C GLY A 79 14.01 -9.73 -34.16
N GLU A 80 13.85 -8.57 -34.83
CA GLU A 80 14.91 -7.61 -35.09
C GLU A 80 14.94 -6.49 -34.02
N THR A 81 16.05 -5.77 -33.92
CA THR A 81 16.28 -4.72 -32.94
C THR A 81 16.52 -3.35 -33.58
N PHE A 82 15.93 -2.32 -32.99
CA PHE A 82 16.31 -0.94 -33.25
C PHE A 82 17.27 -0.49 -32.16
N THR A 83 18.54 -0.32 -32.50
CA THR A 83 19.60 0.04 -31.52
C THR A 83 20.00 1.50 -31.67
N VAL A 84 19.98 2.23 -30.56
CA VAL A 84 20.50 3.60 -30.48
C VAL A 84 21.82 3.56 -29.70
N SER A 85 22.86 4.17 -30.24
CA SER A 85 24.20 4.18 -29.65
C SER A 85 24.20 4.87 -28.27
N VAL A 86 25.13 4.49 -27.41
CA VAL A 86 25.33 5.10 -26.09
C VAL A 86 25.52 6.63 -26.22
N GLY A 87 24.75 7.39 -25.47
CA GLY A 87 24.77 8.85 -25.51
C GLY A 87 23.88 9.49 -26.58
N ALA A 88 23.26 8.70 -27.47
CA ALA A 88 22.28 9.21 -28.43
C ALA A 88 20.85 9.25 -27.81
N THR A 89 20.05 10.19 -28.31
CA THR A 89 18.65 10.36 -27.87
C THR A 89 17.71 10.09 -29.04
N VAL A 90 16.66 9.32 -28.80
CA VAL A 90 15.51 9.22 -29.71
C VAL A 90 14.50 10.28 -29.30
N ASN A 91 14.42 11.35 -30.08
CA ASN A 91 13.36 12.35 -29.95
C ASN A 91 12.16 11.90 -30.76
N VAL A 92 11.21 11.29 -30.09
CA VAL A 92 9.87 11.05 -30.66
C VAL A 92 9.04 12.27 -30.35
N GLY A 93 8.56 12.97 -31.34
CA GLY A 93 7.76 14.16 -31.19
C GLY A 93 6.57 13.94 -30.23
N ARG A 94 5.36 14.15 -30.66
CA ARG A 94 4.19 13.86 -29.83
C ARG A 94 3.81 12.39 -29.97
N VAL A 95 4.00 11.60 -28.91
CA VAL A 95 3.57 10.19 -28.87
C VAL A 95 2.20 10.11 -28.24
N GLU A 96 1.21 9.59 -28.96
CA GLU A 96 -0.13 9.35 -28.41
C GLU A 96 -0.16 8.09 -27.53
N SER A 97 0.61 7.05 -27.89
CA SER A 97 0.72 5.83 -27.09
C SER A 97 1.98 5.05 -27.40
N ILE A 98 2.48 4.30 -26.41
CA ILE A 98 3.51 3.28 -26.57
C ILE A 98 2.83 1.94 -26.27
N ASN A 99 2.54 1.15 -27.31
CA ASN A 99 1.92 -0.16 -27.18
C ASN A 99 3.02 -1.24 -27.08
N VAL A 100 3.06 -1.93 -25.96
CA VAL A 100 4.03 -3.01 -25.69
C VAL A 100 3.26 -4.28 -25.40
N SER A 101 3.46 -5.32 -26.20
CA SER A 101 2.72 -6.60 -26.07
C SER A 101 3.24 -7.50 -24.94
N SER A 102 4.44 -7.25 -24.43
CA SER A 102 5.08 -8.10 -23.40
C SER A 102 5.53 -7.27 -22.21
N HIS A 103 6.63 -6.54 -22.35
CA HIS A 103 7.21 -5.75 -21.25
C HIS A 103 7.95 -4.53 -21.78
N PHE A 104 7.98 -3.50 -20.98
CA PHE A 104 8.81 -2.32 -21.15
C PHE A 104 9.86 -2.29 -20.05
N SER A 105 11.13 -2.27 -20.40
CA SER A 105 12.24 -2.13 -19.45
C SER A 105 12.73 -0.68 -19.47
N PRO A 106 12.47 0.11 -18.42
CA PRO A 106 12.97 1.46 -18.34
C PRO A 106 14.49 1.48 -18.11
N PRO A 107 15.19 2.59 -18.36
CA PRO A 107 16.59 2.76 -17.97
C PRO A 107 16.83 2.37 -16.51
N THR A 108 17.92 1.68 -16.21
CA THR A 108 18.23 1.19 -14.86
C THR A 108 19.59 1.68 -14.38
N GLY A 109 19.71 1.95 -13.08
CA GLY A 109 20.98 2.36 -12.45
C GLY A 109 20.80 2.64 -10.97
N GLY A 110 21.90 2.88 -10.25
CA GLY A 110 21.88 3.30 -8.84
C GLY A 110 21.51 4.78 -8.66
N VAL A 111 21.59 5.27 -7.44
CA VAL A 111 21.34 6.69 -7.12
C VAL A 111 22.39 7.59 -7.82
N GLU A 112 23.65 7.13 -7.88
CA GLU A 112 24.76 7.85 -8.51
C GLU A 112 24.67 7.92 -10.04
N ASP A 113 23.86 7.03 -10.66
CA ASP A 113 23.64 7.00 -12.12
C ASP A 113 22.47 7.91 -12.55
N ARG A 114 21.97 8.76 -11.67
CA ARG A 114 20.94 9.74 -12.04
C ARG A 114 21.53 10.80 -12.95
N PRO A 115 20.83 11.21 -14.02
CA PRO A 115 21.29 12.32 -14.85
C PRO A 115 21.58 13.58 -14.02
N GLU A 116 22.70 14.26 -14.28
CA GLU A 116 23.03 15.52 -13.61
C GLU A 116 21.98 16.62 -13.86
N VAL A 117 21.38 16.61 -15.05
CA VAL A 117 20.30 17.53 -15.43
C VAL A 117 19.11 16.70 -15.91
N PRO A 118 18.27 16.20 -14.98
CA PRO A 118 17.11 15.41 -15.36
C PRO A 118 16.02 16.29 -15.95
N ILE A 119 15.28 15.72 -16.91
CA ILE A 119 14.09 16.37 -17.50
C ILE A 119 12.87 15.95 -16.69
N GLU A 120 11.96 16.89 -16.43
CA GLU A 120 10.68 16.59 -15.77
C GLU A 120 9.92 15.46 -16.50
N GLY A 121 9.43 14.47 -15.77
CA GLY A 121 8.78 13.29 -16.30
C GLY A 121 9.73 12.14 -16.64
N THR A 122 11.05 12.31 -16.52
CA THR A 122 12.01 11.18 -16.68
C THR A 122 11.66 10.05 -15.72
N VAL A 123 11.52 8.82 -16.25
CA VAL A 123 11.24 7.59 -15.50
C VAL A 123 12.41 6.63 -15.64
N ARG A 124 12.83 6.00 -14.55
CA ARG A 124 13.87 4.97 -14.52
C ARG A 124 13.66 3.98 -13.37
N PHE A 125 14.31 2.82 -13.42
CA PHE A 125 14.37 1.88 -12.30
C PHE A 125 15.65 2.11 -11.49
N ASN A 126 15.51 2.43 -10.21
CA ASN A 126 16.62 2.62 -9.28
C ASN A 126 16.97 1.29 -8.60
N LYS A 127 18.18 0.78 -8.84
CA LYS A 127 18.65 -0.51 -8.30
C LYS A 127 18.93 -0.47 -6.79
N ASP A 128 19.42 0.67 -6.28
CA ASP A 128 19.75 0.81 -4.86
C ASP A 128 18.48 0.87 -4.01
N LEU A 129 17.43 1.52 -4.55
CA LEU A 129 16.12 1.66 -3.90
C LEU A 129 15.15 0.54 -4.30
N ASN A 130 15.54 -0.30 -5.26
CA ASN A 130 14.74 -1.40 -5.84
C ASN A 130 13.31 -0.96 -6.25
N THR A 131 13.19 0.20 -6.90
CA THR A 131 11.90 0.79 -7.27
C THR A 131 12.00 1.61 -8.55
N LEU A 132 10.87 1.80 -9.23
CA LEU A 132 10.74 2.83 -10.25
C LEU A 132 10.79 4.21 -9.60
N GLU A 133 11.44 5.15 -10.24
CA GLU A 133 11.45 6.56 -9.83
C GLU A 133 11.20 7.47 -11.03
N PHE A 134 10.68 8.66 -10.75
CA PHE A 134 10.48 9.72 -11.74
C PHE A 134 10.95 11.06 -11.20
N TYR A 135 11.37 11.94 -12.10
CA TYR A 135 11.75 13.30 -11.76
C TYR A 135 10.55 14.24 -11.96
N ASN A 136 10.12 14.92 -10.91
CA ASN A 136 8.94 15.80 -10.92
C ASN A 136 9.26 17.28 -11.27
N GLY A 137 10.45 17.54 -11.79
CA GLY A 137 10.95 18.89 -12.05
C GLY A 137 11.74 19.51 -10.89
N VAL A 138 11.66 18.95 -9.67
CA VAL A 138 12.35 19.43 -8.46
C VAL A 138 13.20 18.32 -7.84
N ASP A 139 12.60 17.15 -7.60
CA ASP A 139 13.21 16.00 -6.93
C ASP A 139 12.91 14.71 -7.64
N TRP A 140 13.77 13.69 -7.44
CA TRP A 140 13.48 12.32 -7.77
C TRP A 140 12.47 11.74 -6.78
N ARG A 141 11.32 11.32 -7.30
CA ARG A 141 10.23 10.68 -6.55
C ARG A 141 10.16 9.21 -6.93
N GLN A 142 9.94 8.37 -5.95
CA GLN A 142 9.67 6.95 -6.20
C GLN A 142 8.22 6.78 -6.63
N PHE A 143 7.95 5.82 -7.53
CA PHE A 143 6.63 5.26 -7.68
C PHE A 143 6.36 4.41 -6.43
N THR A 144 6.08 5.08 -5.35
CA THR A 144 5.47 4.39 -4.23
C THR A 144 4.06 4.04 -4.66
N VAL A 145 3.71 2.78 -4.52
CA VAL A 145 2.31 2.40 -4.49
C VAL A 145 1.73 3.11 -3.25
N ASN A 146 1.19 4.31 -3.44
CA ASN A 146 0.36 4.98 -2.43
C ASN A 146 -1.03 4.33 -2.35
N GLY A 147 -1.11 3.07 -2.69
CA GLY A 147 -2.10 2.12 -2.34
C GLY A 147 -1.35 1.05 -1.58
N ALA A 148 -1.35 1.18 -0.24
CA ALA A 148 -1.12 0.07 0.62
C ALA A 148 0.17 -0.71 0.34
N SER A 149 1.29 -0.29 0.92
CA SER A 149 2.39 -1.23 1.14
C SER A 149 1.90 -2.44 1.93
N GLY A 150 0.68 -2.36 2.50
CA GLY A 150 0.09 -3.39 3.32
C GLY A 150 0.89 -3.58 4.59
N ARG A 151 1.43 -2.52 5.17
CA ARG A 151 2.13 -2.60 6.44
C ARG A 151 1.13 -2.64 7.59
N ALA A 152 1.14 -3.74 8.36
CA ALA A 152 0.48 -3.82 9.66
C ALA A 152 1.48 -3.45 10.76
N VAL A 153 1.00 -2.70 11.76
CA VAL A 153 1.78 -2.27 12.91
C VAL A 153 1.06 -2.70 14.19
N PHE A 154 1.82 -3.26 15.14
CA PHE A 154 1.34 -3.74 16.42
C PHE A 154 2.07 -3.02 17.55
N THR A 155 1.34 -2.42 18.50
CA THR A 155 1.92 -1.53 19.50
C THR A 155 1.56 -1.92 20.93
N GLY A 156 2.48 -1.68 21.87
CA GLY A 156 2.27 -1.85 23.29
C GLY A 156 2.02 -3.30 23.71
N GLY A 157 1.11 -3.48 24.64
CA GLY A 157 0.73 -4.78 25.20
C GLY A 157 1.49 -5.11 26.48
N THR A 158 1.39 -6.33 26.93
CA THR A 158 2.06 -6.80 28.14
C THR A 158 2.55 -8.23 28.01
N ASP A 159 3.74 -8.46 28.50
CA ASP A 159 4.31 -9.78 28.80
C ASP A 159 4.48 -9.92 30.32
N ALA A 160 5.68 -9.86 30.85
CA ALA A 160 5.94 -9.80 32.29
C ALA A 160 5.68 -8.38 32.84
N SER A 161 5.87 -7.36 31.99
CA SER A 161 5.65 -5.94 32.25
C SER A 161 4.93 -5.28 31.09
N PHE A 162 4.48 -4.04 31.25
CA PHE A 162 3.91 -3.27 30.14
C PHE A 162 5.00 -2.95 29.12
N SER A 163 4.63 -3.06 27.85
CA SER A 163 5.53 -2.90 26.73
C SER A 163 5.34 -1.54 26.04
N ASN A 164 6.41 -1.01 25.49
CA ASN A 164 6.38 0.11 24.56
C ASN A 164 6.82 -0.27 23.14
N PHE A 165 7.04 -1.55 22.86
CA PHE A 165 7.47 -2.02 21.55
C PHE A 165 6.42 -1.78 20.48
N ILE A 166 6.90 -1.38 19.33
CA ILE A 166 6.11 -1.30 18.10
C ILE A 166 6.75 -2.28 17.10
N ASP A 167 5.99 -3.27 16.66
CA ASP A 167 6.39 -4.23 15.64
C ASP A 167 5.63 -3.97 14.35
N PHE A 168 6.18 -4.39 13.22
CA PHE A 168 5.47 -4.35 11.95
C PHE A 168 5.68 -5.62 11.12
N VAL A 169 4.71 -5.91 10.25
CA VAL A 169 4.79 -6.91 9.18
C VAL A 169 4.29 -6.31 7.87
N ASN A 170 4.70 -6.90 6.76
CA ASN A 170 4.11 -6.60 5.45
C ASN A 170 3.03 -7.64 5.15
N ILE A 171 1.76 -7.23 5.18
CA ILE A 171 0.60 -8.13 5.01
C ILE A 171 0.64 -8.95 3.71
N PRO A 172 1.10 -8.43 2.55
CA PRO A 172 1.20 -9.22 1.31
C PRO A 172 2.17 -10.40 1.37
N THR A 173 3.20 -10.32 2.21
CA THR A 173 4.25 -11.35 2.33
C THR A 173 4.18 -12.02 3.70
N LEU A 174 4.34 -13.35 3.74
CA LEU A 174 4.47 -14.08 5.01
C LEU A 174 5.83 -13.79 5.66
N GLY A 175 5.88 -13.90 6.99
CA GLY A 175 7.12 -13.78 7.76
C GLY A 175 6.95 -13.13 9.11
N ASN A 176 7.99 -13.20 9.91
CA ASN A 176 8.01 -12.67 11.26
C ASN A 176 8.01 -11.13 11.26
N ALA A 177 7.48 -10.58 12.34
CA ALA A 177 7.51 -9.15 12.59
C ALA A 177 8.93 -8.64 12.79
N GLN A 178 9.12 -7.39 12.43
CA GLN A 178 10.34 -6.62 12.63
C GLN A 178 10.09 -5.47 13.59
N ASP A 179 11.14 -5.06 14.29
CA ASP A 179 11.10 -3.88 15.14
C ASP A 179 10.82 -2.62 14.29
N PHE A 180 9.86 -1.83 14.71
CA PHE A 180 9.50 -0.54 14.12
C PHE A 180 10.07 0.61 14.94
N GLY A 181 10.07 0.49 16.26
CA GLY A 181 10.42 1.50 17.25
C GLY A 181 9.62 1.36 18.54
N ASN A 182 9.43 2.48 19.24
CA ASN A 182 8.78 2.45 20.56
C ASN A 182 7.72 3.54 20.71
N THR A 183 6.65 3.26 21.48
CA THR A 183 5.78 4.29 22.03
C THR A 183 6.52 5.09 23.12
N ILE A 184 6.08 6.31 23.39
CA ILE A 184 6.64 7.16 24.46
C ILE A 184 6.40 6.47 25.81
N THR A 185 5.21 5.88 25.98
CA THR A 185 4.75 5.30 27.24
C THR A 185 4.55 3.80 27.13
N SER A 186 5.11 3.03 28.08
CA SER A 186 4.81 1.60 28.20
C SER A 186 3.38 1.38 28.67
N ALA A 187 2.59 0.66 27.87
CA ALA A 187 1.16 0.49 28.11
C ALA A 187 0.61 -0.82 27.55
N ARG A 188 -0.59 -1.19 28.03
CA ARG A 188 -1.42 -2.25 27.49
C ARG A 188 -2.83 -1.75 27.21
N PHE A 189 -3.60 -2.52 26.43
CA PHE A 189 -4.92 -2.12 25.95
C PHE A 189 -4.85 -0.83 25.12
N ALA A 190 -3.73 -0.60 24.45
CA ALA A 190 -3.65 0.42 23.43
C ALA A 190 -4.62 0.07 22.30
N THR A 191 -5.26 1.07 21.74
CA THR A 191 -6.15 0.93 20.59
C THR A 191 -5.69 1.84 19.46
N ALA A 192 -5.83 1.41 18.23
CA ALA A 192 -5.14 2.04 17.12
C ALA A 192 -6.06 2.34 15.95
N CYS A 193 -5.85 3.49 15.33
CA CYS A 193 -6.49 3.97 14.10
C CYS A 193 -5.43 4.39 13.09
N SER A 194 -5.77 4.49 11.82
CA SER A 194 -4.80 4.96 10.82
C SER A 194 -5.43 5.60 9.60
N SER A 195 -4.64 6.45 8.95
CA SER A 195 -4.76 6.77 7.53
C SER A 195 -3.76 5.94 6.73
N GLY A 196 -3.67 6.13 5.41
CA GLY A 196 -2.66 5.47 4.58
C GLY A 196 -1.20 5.87 4.91
N THR A 197 -0.98 6.87 5.75
CA THR A 197 0.37 7.37 6.07
C THR A 197 0.67 7.47 7.56
N ARG A 198 -0.33 7.71 8.38
CA ARG A 198 -0.18 7.95 9.81
C ARG A 198 -0.95 6.93 10.63
N GLY A 199 -0.27 6.28 11.60
CA GLY A 199 -0.88 5.48 12.65
C GLY A 199 -1.03 6.31 13.92
N VAL A 200 -2.17 6.21 14.59
CA VAL A 200 -2.50 6.96 15.81
C VAL A 200 -2.96 5.98 16.88
N PHE A 201 -2.40 6.08 18.09
CA PHE A 201 -2.64 5.16 19.20
C PHE A 201 -3.21 5.88 20.39
N ALA A 202 -4.37 5.46 20.90
CA ALA A 202 -4.78 5.77 22.25
C ALA A 202 -4.10 4.78 23.21
N ILE A 203 -3.35 5.29 24.16
CA ILE A 203 -2.38 4.51 24.97
C ILE A 203 -3.05 3.49 25.88
N GLY A 204 -4.20 3.82 26.47
CA GLY A 204 -4.99 2.90 27.27
C GLY A 204 -4.56 2.84 28.74
N TYR A 205 -3.97 1.73 29.21
CA TYR A 205 -3.57 1.56 30.62
C TYR A 205 -2.05 1.54 30.74
N LYS A 206 -1.48 2.61 31.28
CA LYS A 206 -0.04 2.87 31.32
C LYS A 206 0.64 2.41 32.61
N SER A 207 1.94 2.10 32.53
CA SER A 207 2.77 1.81 33.68
C SER A 207 2.94 3.06 34.59
N PRO A 208 2.94 2.93 35.93
CA PRO A 208 2.85 1.71 36.73
C PRO A 208 1.42 1.24 37.08
N GLY A 209 0.38 1.72 36.40
CA GLY A 209 -1.00 1.30 36.67
C GLY A 209 -1.98 2.46 36.70
N ALA A 210 -2.01 3.27 35.61
CA ALA A 210 -2.87 4.44 35.50
C ALA A 210 -3.67 4.43 34.20
N TYR A 211 -4.88 4.96 34.25
CA TYR A 211 -5.69 5.23 33.06
C TYR A 211 -5.05 6.39 32.29
N ALA A 212 -4.88 6.20 31.01
CA ALA A 212 -4.26 7.17 30.11
C ALA A 212 -5.31 7.88 29.24
N ASN A 213 -5.07 9.12 28.89
CA ASN A 213 -5.79 9.83 27.84
C ASN A 213 -4.87 10.22 26.68
N GLU A 214 -3.58 10.01 26.83
CA GLU A 214 -2.58 10.34 25.81
C GLU A 214 -2.84 9.61 24.50
N ILE A 215 -2.70 10.34 23.41
CA ILE A 215 -2.70 9.84 22.05
C ILE A 215 -1.31 10.06 21.46
N GLU A 216 -0.72 9.02 20.89
CA GLU A 216 0.58 9.07 20.20
C GLU A 216 0.41 8.71 18.73
N TYR A 217 1.37 9.09 17.87
CA TYR A 217 1.33 8.75 16.44
C TYR A 217 2.68 8.37 15.89
N ILE A 218 2.64 7.65 14.76
CA ILE A 218 3.79 7.30 13.93
C ILE A 218 3.52 7.64 12.47
N THR A 219 4.59 7.76 11.68
CA THR A 219 4.53 7.71 10.21
C THR A 219 4.75 6.27 9.77
N ILE A 220 3.71 5.60 9.25
CA ILE A 220 3.72 4.14 9.00
C ILE A 220 4.85 3.72 8.04
N ALA A 221 5.14 4.52 7.01
CA ALA A 221 6.18 4.22 6.03
C ALA A 221 7.61 4.34 6.58
N ALA A 222 7.79 5.14 7.64
CA ALA A 222 9.11 5.56 8.13
C ALA A 222 9.50 4.80 9.33
N GLY A 223 9.85 3.87 9.78
CA GLY A 223 10.21 3.33 11.11
C GLY A 223 10.65 4.42 12.10
N GLY A 224 10.54 4.17 13.36
CA GLY A 224 10.94 5.08 14.42
C GLY A 224 9.94 5.16 15.58
N ASN A 225 10.29 5.97 16.57
CA ASN A 225 9.49 6.10 17.77
C ASN A 225 8.23 6.94 17.55
N ALA A 226 7.21 6.68 18.34
CA ALA A 226 5.99 7.48 18.38
C ALA A 226 6.26 8.89 18.92
N ILE A 227 5.39 9.81 18.53
CA ILE A 227 5.42 11.22 18.90
C ILE A 227 4.04 11.57 19.49
N ASP A 228 4.01 12.53 20.39
CA ASP A 228 2.77 13.02 20.99
C ASP A 228 1.82 13.59 19.93
N PHE A 229 0.55 13.19 20.01
CA PHE A 229 -0.51 13.65 19.11
C PHE A 229 -1.50 14.59 19.83
N GLY A 230 -1.81 14.32 21.07
CA GLY A 230 -2.83 15.00 21.90
C GLY A 230 -3.49 14.04 22.88
N ASP A 231 -4.71 14.36 23.30
CA ASP A 231 -5.42 13.63 24.35
C ASP A 231 -6.84 13.25 23.93
N ASN A 232 -7.33 12.08 24.39
CA ASN A 232 -8.75 11.73 24.40
C ASN A 232 -9.51 12.63 25.39
N THR A 233 -10.83 12.76 25.19
CA THR A 233 -11.68 13.54 26.11
C THR A 233 -11.75 12.94 27.50
N THR A 234 -11.55 11.62 27.61
CA THR A 234 -11.55 10.89 28.89
C THR A 234 -10.39 9.90 28.97
N SER A 235 -9.83 9.75 30.19
CA SER A 235 -8.85 8.70 30.47
C SER A 235 -9.53 7.33 30.50
N GLY A 236 -9.04 6.37 29.71
CA GLY A 236 -9.66 5.04 29.64
C GLY A 236 -8.81 4.02 28.87
N TYR A 237 -9.28 2.77 28.83
CA TYR A 237 -8.67 1.68 28.08
C TYR A 237 -9.70 0.70 27.54
N ALA A 238 -9.27 -0.24 26.68
CA ALA A 238 -10.12 -1.26 26.06
C ALA A 238 -11.29 -0.67 25.24
N GLN A 239 -11.04 0.45 24.58
CA GLN A 239 -11.96 1.07 23.64
C GLN A 239 -12.00 0.24 22.34
N ALA A 240 -13.11 0.26 21.62
CA ALA A 240 -13.11 -0.13 20.21
C ALA A 240 -12.45 0.98 19.38
N SER A 241 -11.72 0.62 18.34
CA SER A 241 -11.11 1.61 17.43
C SER A 241 -11.42 1.30 15.98
N LEU A 242 -11.66 2.33 15.21
CA LEU A 242 -11.90 2.25 13.76
C LEU A 242 -11.52 3.58 13.10
N SER A 243 -11.32 3.59 11.79
CA SER A 243 -10.99 4.83 11.09
C SER A 243 -11.44 4.85 9.63
N SER A 244 -11.59 6.05 9.10
CA SER A 244 -11.55 6.35 7.67
C SER A 244 -10.16 6.89 7.29
N SER A 245 -10.01 7.34 6.05
CA SER A 245 -8.77 8.00 5.60
C SER A 245 -8.46 9.32 6.33
N THR A 246 -9.46 9.92 6.98
CA THR A 246 -9.33 11.24 7.63
C THR A 246 -9.56 11.21 9.13
N ARG A 247 -10.47 10.35 9.62
CA ARG A 247 -10.88 10.30 11.03
C ARG A 247 -10.48 9.03 11.72
N GLY A 248 -9.85 9.14 12.88
CA GLY A 248 -9.66 8.08 13.87
C GLY A 248 -10.73 8.19 14.95
N ILE A 249 -11.36 7.09 15.32
CA ILE A 249 -12.48 7.01 16.23
C ILE A 249 -12.22 5.96 17.31
N TRP A 250 -12.51 6.31 18.56
CA TRP A 250 -12.48 5.43 19.71
C TRP A 250 -13.84 5.42 20.39
N ALA A 251 -14.34 4.24 20.74
CA ALA A 251 -15.70 4.09 21.28
C ALA A 251 -15.72 3.25 22.54
N GLY A 252 -16.43 3.75 23.55
CA GLY A 252 -16.55 3.10 24.84
C GLY A 252 -15.25 3.03 25.62
N GLY A 253 -15.05 1.94 26.34
CA GLY A 253 -13.86 1.70 27.18
C GLY A 253 -14.16 1.73 28.66
N GLN A 254 -13.18 1.38 29.47
CA GLN A 254 -13.22 1.46 30.90
C GLN A 254 -12.47 2.68 31.41
N THR A 255 -13.14 3.50 32.21
CA THR A 255 -12.62 4.69 32.87
C THR A 255 -12.47 4.45 34.39
N PRO A 256 -11.83 5.35 35.13
CA PRO A 256 -11.84 5.27 36.60
C PRO A 256 -13.24 5.22 37.23
N SER A 257 -14.25 5.75 36.54
CA SER A 257 -15.65 5.80 37.00
C SER A 257 -16.49 4.60 36.56
N GLY A 258 -15.95 3.69 35.78
CA GLY A 258 -16.64 2.53 35.19
C GLY A 258 -16.63 2.53 33.65
N TYR A 259 -17.55 1.79 33.04
CA TYR A 259 -17.67 1.77 31.58
C TYR A 259 -18.23 3.09 31.07
N THR A 260 -17.77 3.50 29.87
CA THR A 260 -18.28 4.68 29.18
C THR A 260 -18.96 4.34 27.88
N ASN A 261 -19.89 5.16 27.41
CA ASN A 261 -20.49 5.10 26.08
C ASN A 261 -19.93 6.15 25.13
N VAL A 262 -19.05 7.02 25.60
CA VAL A 262 -18.47 8.11 24.78
C VAL A 262 -17.77 7.57 23.55
N ILE A 263 -18.04 8.21 22.43
CA ILE A 263 -17.28 8.02 21.18
C ILE A 263 -16.49 9.30 20.93
N ASP A 264 -15.17 9.17 20.92
CA ASP A 264 -14.24 10.25 20.60
C ASP A 264 -13.69 10.11 19.18
N TYR A 265 -13.32 11.23 18.55
CA TYR A 265 -12.61 11.21 17.28
C TYR A 265 -11.52 12.26 17.17
N VAL A 266 -10.56 12.00 16.29
CA VAL A 266 -9.53 12.94 15.84
C VAL A 266 -9.52 13.06 14.32
N GLU A 267 -9.08 14.18 13.80
CA GLU A 267 -8.67 14.31 12.39
C GLU A 267 -7.21 13.84 12.28
N ILE A 268 -6.97 12.68 11.64
CA ILE A 268 -5.66 12.00 11.65
C ILE A 268 -4.53 12.87 11.07
N ALA A 269 -4.84 13.74 10.12
CA ALA A 269 -3.84 14.59 9.45
C ALA A 269 -3.30 15.73 10.34
N THR A 270 -4.05 16.16 11.35
CA THR A 270 -3.71 17.29 12.22
C THR A 270 -3.53 16.85 13.67
N ILE A 271 -2.43 17.25 14.29
CA ILE A 271 -2.17 17.02 15.72
C ILE A 271 -3.16 17.82 16.54
N GLY A 272 -3.70 17.23 17.61
CA GLY A 272 -4.63 17.88 18.51
C GLY A 272 -5.46 16.88 19.33
N ASN A 273 -6.17 17.39 20.31
CA ASN A 273 -6.99 16.58 21.18
C ASN A 273 -8.22 16.03 20.47
N ALA A 274 -8.70 14.89 20.93
CA ALA A 274 -9.94 14.30 20.46
C ALA A 274 -11.15 15.18 20.82
N VAL A 275 -12.18 15.03 20.03
CA VAL A 275 -13.45 15.75 20.18
C VAL A 275 -14.58 14.72 20.26
N ASP A 276 -15.57 15.00 21.08
CA ASP A 276 -16.78 14.19 21.21
C ASP A 276 -17.45 13.99 19.84
N PHE A 277 -17.75 12.74 19.52
CA PHE A 277 -18.42 12.30 18.30
C PHE A 277 -19.91 11.97 18.57
N GLY A 278 -20.21 11.37 19.71
CA GLY A 278 -21.50 10.85 20.12
C GLY A 278 -21.34 9.69 21.10
N ASP A 279 -22.34 8.81 21.17
CA ASP A 279 -22.41 7.73 22.14
C ASP A 279 -22.68 6.37 21.52
N THR A 280 -22.13 5.31 22.08
CA THR A 280 -22.56 3.93 21.85
C THR A 280 -23.94 3.70 22.48
N THR A 281 -24.66 2.68 22.01
CA THR A 281 -26.04 2.38 22.49
C THR A 281 -26.12 2.11 23.99
N THR A 282 -25.04 1.57 24.56
CA THR A 282 -24.85 1.37 26.04
C THR A 282 -23.36 1.54 26.34
N PRO A 283 -22.98 1.86 27.60
CA PRO A 283 -21.58 1.83 28.01
C PRO A 283 -20.97 0.46 27.76
N ILE A 284 -19.81 0.40 27.07
CA ILE A 284 -19.15 -0.86 26.69
C ILE A 284 -17.63 -0.79 26.85
N ASP A 285 -16.98 -1.94 27.09
CA ASP A 285 -15.53 -2.10 26.94
C ASP A 285 -15.16 -3.42 26.26
N GLY A 286 -13.92 -3.53 25.78
CA GLY A 286 -13.40 -4.76 25.17
C GLY A 286 -14.08 -5.15 23.85
N SER A 287 -14.71 -4.22 23.17
CA SER A 287 -15.28 -4.37 21.84
C SER A 287 -14.22 -4.22 20.75
N ALA A 288 -14.52 -4.71 19.55
CA ALA A 288 -13.67 -4.48 18.36
C ALA A 288 -14.36 -3.58 17.35
N GLY A 289 -13.56 -2.79 16.63
CA GLY A 289 -14.04 -1.91 15.55
C GLY A 289 -13.58 -2.39 14.16
N VAL A 290 -14.46 -2.23 13.17
CA VAL A 290 -14.18 -2.46 11.75
C VAL A 290 -14.81 -1.33 10.94
N ALA A 291 -14.30 -1.03 9.75
CA ALA A 291 -14.80 0.09 8.97
C ALA A 291 -14.75 -0.12 7.46
N SER A 292 -15.70 0.51 6.78
CA SER A 292 -15.60 0.95 5.39
C SER A 292 -15.27 2.46 5.36
N PRO A 293 -15.04 3.10 4.20
CA PRO A 293 -14.77 4.54 4.15
C PRO A 293 -15.84 5.44 4.78
N THR A 294 -17.08 4.95 4.87
CA THR A 294 -18.23 5.74 5.32
C THR A 294 -18.88 5.24 6.62
N ARG A 295 -18.78 3.94 6.87
CA ARG A 295 -19.45 3.29 8.00
C ARG A 295 -18.46 2.60 8.93
N GLY A 296 -18.55 2.90 10.20
CA GLY A 296 -17.85 2.20 11.28
C GLY A 296 -18.80 1.23 11.97
N VAL A 297 -18.32 0.03 12.29
CA VAL A 297 -19.09 -0.98 13.02
C VAL A 297 -18.31 -1.45 14.23
N ILE A 298 -18.98 -1.56 15.36
CA ILE A 298 -18.45 -1.96 16.66
C ILE A 298 -19.16 -3.25 17.07
N GLY A 299 -18.39 -4.30 17.38
CA GLY A 299 -18.99 -5.61 17.72
C GLY A 299 -18.48 -6.17 19.04
N GLY A 300 -19.36 -6.86 19.77
CA GLY A 300 -19.06 -7.52 21.03
C GLY A 300 -18.74 -6.57 22.18
N GLY A 301 -17.88 -7.03 23.09
CA GLY A 301 -17.53 -6.31 24.30
C GLY A 301 -18.29 -6.82 25.52
N ARG A 302 -18.38 -6.02 26.56
CA ARG A 302 -19.25 -6.19 27.72
C ARG A 302 -19.84 -4.84 28.13
N ASN A 303 -20.92 -4.90 28.89
CA ASN A 303 -21.59 -3.71 29.44
C ASN A 303 -21.79 -3.88 30.96
N PRO A 304 -22.22 -2.85 31.68
CA PRO A 304 -22.46 -2.93 33.12
C PRO A 304 -23.43 -4.04 33.53
N ASP A 305 -24.48 -4.29 32.73
CA ASP A 305 -25.52 -5.29 33.04
C ASP A 305 -25.04 -6.72 32.81
N SER A 306 -24.06 -6.91 31.94
CA SER A 306 -23.46 -8.26 31.65
C SER A 306 -22.41 -8.69 32.69
N GLY A 307 -21.97 -7.78 33.58
CA GLY A 307 -20.91 -8.07 34.55
C GLY A 307 -19.58 -8.44 33.89
N SER A 308 -19.09 -9.67 34.06
CA SER A 308 -17.89 -10.17 33.40
C SER A 308 -18.16 -10.88 32.10
N VAL A 309 -19.41 -11.11 31.73
CA VAL A 309 -19.86 -11.84 30.53
C VAL A 309 -19.77 -10.94 29.31
N GLY A 310 -19.40 -11.51 28.16
CA GLY A 310 -19.45 -10.80 26.88
C GLY A 310 -20.87 -10.50 26.41
N ILE A 311 -21.00 -9.57 25.48
CA ILE A 311 -22.23 -9.31 24.74
C ILE A 311 -22.03 -9.67 23.26
N SER A 312 -23.13 -9.89 22.52
CA SER A 312 -23.11 -10.17 21.09
C SER A 312 -23.37 -8.95 20.23
N VAL A 313 -23.85 -7.86 20.79
CA VAL A 313 -24.35 -6.67 20.08
C VAL A 313 -23.35 -6.14 19.07
N ILE A 314 -23.83 -5.88 17.86
CA ILE A 314 -23.17 -5.14 16.80
C ILE A 314 -23.88 -3.81 16.64
N GLN A 315 -23.13 -2.72 16.62
CA GLN A 315 -23.67 -1.37 16.44
C GLN A 315 -22.83 -0.58 15.44
N SER A 316 -23.41 0.41 14.79
CA SER A 316 -22.73 1.18 13.77
C SER A 316 -22.89 2.68 13.88
N ILE A 317 -21.94 3.38 13.26
CA ILE A 317 -21.92 4.84 13.10
C ILE A 317 -21.65 5.22 11.65
N THR A 318 -22.05 6.43 11.26
CA THR A 318 -21.62 7.07 10.01
C THR A 318 -20.40 7.93 10.29
N ILE A 319 -19.22 7.53 9.79
CA ILE A 319 -17.93 8.16 10.16
C ILE A 319 -17.87 9.66 9.80
N ALA A 320 -18.47 10.06 8.67
CA ALA A 320 -18.42 11.44 8.19
C ALA A 320 -19.27 12.42 9.02
N SER A 321 -20.30 11.94 9.73
CA SER A 321 -21.20 12.76 10.53
C SER A 321 -21.21 12.33 11.98
N LYS A 322 -21.09 13.27 12.89
CA LYS A 322 -21.25 13.02 14.32
C LYS A 322 -22.62 12.48 14.64
N GLY A 323 -22.71 11.65 15.66
CA GLY A 323 -23.97 11.11 16.15
C GLY A 323 -23.78 9.78 16.87
N ASN A 324 -24.84 9.35 17.52
CA ASN A 324 -24.84 8.13 18.31
C ASN A 324 -24.88 6.89 17.43
N ALA A 325 -24.32 5.81 17.96
CA ALA A 325 -24.40 4.50 17.32
C ALA A 325 -25.84 3.96 17.31
N VAL A 326 -26.12 3.13 16.32
CA VAL A 326 -27.40 2.41 16.19
C VAL A 326 -27.13 0.91 16.19
N ASP A 327 -28.09 0.15 16.72
CA ASP A 327 -28.05 -1.32 16.75
C ASP A 327 -28.18 -1.87 15.32
N ASP A 328 -27.30 -2.82 14.98
CA ASP A 328 -27.23 -3.45 13.66
C ASP A 328 -27.51 -4.95 13.68
N GLY A 329 -27.40 -5.62 14.83
CA GLY A 329 -27.55 -7.07 14.97
C GLY A 329 -26.58 -7.68 15.98
N ASP A 330 -26.25 -8.95 15.83
CA ASP A 330 -25.48 -9.73 16.79
C ASP A 330 -24.33 -10.54 16.16
N LEU A 331 -23.25 -10.74 16.90
CA LEU A 331 -22.22 -11.76 16.67
C LEU A 331 -22.82 -13.17 16.84
N THR A 332 -22.17 -14.19 16.27
CA THR A 332 -22.60 -15.59 16.45
C THR A 332 -22.52 -16.04 17.90
N HIS A 333 -21.57 -15.49 18.67
CA HIS A 333 -21.39 -15.73 20.10
C HIS A 333 -21.13 -14.40 20.84
N ARG A 334 -21.68 -14.29 22.05
CA ARG A 334 -21.31 -13.19 22.96
C ARG A 334 -19.85 -13.31 23.37
N ARG A 335 -19.08 -12.24 23.20
CA ARG A 335 -17.65 -12.23 23.55
C ARG A 335 -17.08 -10.83 23.61
N LYS A 336 -15.98 -10.71 24.33
CA LYS A 336 -15.19 -9.49 24.50
C LYS A 336 -13.72 -9.73 24.25
N ASP A 337 -12.93 -8.67 24.22
CA ASP A 337 -11.48 -8.72 24.05
C ASP A 337 -11.07 -9.41 22.71
N LEU A 338 -11.84 -9.16 21.67
CA LEU A 338 -11.72 -9.73 20.31
C LEU A 338 -10.95 -8.77 19.41
N GLY A 339 -10.44 -9.30 18.29
CA GLY A 339 -9.78 -8.52 17.24
C GLY A 339 -10.76 -8.12 16.13
N GLY A 340 -10.60 -6.92 15.57
CA GLY A 340 -11.37 -6.42 14.43
C GLY A 340 -10.50 -6.07 13.24
N MET A 341 -10.91 -6.47 12.03
CA MET A 341 -10.22 -6.17 10.78
C MET A 341 -11.21 -6.11 9.62
N SER A 342 -10.91 -5.37 8.56
CA SER A 342 -11.86 -5.22 7.45
C SER A 342 -11.19 -4.91 6.11
N ASN A 343 -11.87 -5.28 5.03
CA ASN A 343 -11.74 -4.59 3.76
C ASN A 343 -12.91 -3.59 3.60
N SER A 344 -13.02 -2.93 2.45
CA SER A 344 -14.06 -1.92 2.22
C SER A 344 -15.50 -2.45 2.27
N THR A 345 -15.70 -3.78 2.21
CA THR A 345 -17.03 -4.40 2.15
C THR A 345 -17.34 -5.34 3.30
N ARG A 346 -16.33 -6.06 3.81
CA ARG A 346 -16.48 -7.10 4.82
C ARG A 346 -15.74 -6.74 6.10
N GLY A 347 -16.45 -6.76 7.24
CA GLY A 347 -15.90 -6.66 8.59
C GLY A 347 -15.73 -8.05 9.18
N ILE A 348 -14.63 -8.27 9.88
CA ILE A 348 -14.24 -9.54 10.49
C ILE A 348 -14.01 -9.31 11.98
N PHE A 349 -14.53 -10.20 12.82
CA PHE A 349 -14.32 -10.24 14.26
C PHE A 349 -13.70 -11.58 14.65
N SER A 350 -12.55 -11.59 15.31
CA SER A 350 -11.77 -12.80 15.56
C SER A 350 -11.46 -13.04 17.03
N GLY A 351 -11.58 -14.29 17.48
CA GLY A 351 -11.24 -14.75 18.82
C GLY A 351 -12.10 -14.08 19.90
N GLY A 352 -11.48 -13.79 21.03
CA GLY A 352 -12.14 -13.19 22.19
C GLY A 352 -12.45 -14.17 23.29
N ARG A 353 -13.18 -13.75 24.30
CA ARG A 353 -13.57 -14.57 25.45
C ARG A 353 -14.93 -14.25 26.02
N ASP A 354 -15.57 -15.23 26.66
CA ASP A 354 -16.69 -15.04 27.58
C ASP A 354 -16.16 -15.08 29.01
N GLY A 355 -16.24 -13.95 29.70
CA GLY A 355 -15.58 -13.75 31.00
C GLY A 355 -16.11 -14.60 32.15
N ALA A 356 -17.39 -15.03 32.12
CA ALA A 356 -17.99 -15.74 33.24
C ALA A 356 -17.45 -17.17 33.43
N ALA A 357 -17.08 -17.83 32.35
CA ALA A 357 -16.59 -19.21 32.35
C ALA A 357 -15.11 -19.35 32.01
N GLY A 358 -14.40 -18.25 31.75
CA GLY A 358 -13.02 -18.28 31.23
C GLY A 358 -12.91 -18.90 29.86
N ILE A 359 -14.02 -19.05 29.13
CA ILE A 359 -14.04 -19.62 27.80
C ILE A 359 -13.39 -18.65 26.84
N GLN A 360 -12.43 -19.14 26.06
CA GLN A 360 -11.79 -18.38 24.99
C GLN A 360 -12.16 -19.00 23.65
N PHE A 361 -12.29 -18.16 22.64
CA PHE A 361 -12.78 -18.53 21.33
C PHE A 361 -11.65 -18.53 20.29
N SER A 362 -11.75 -19.44 19.32
CA SER A 362 -11.03 -19.38 18.06
C SER A 362 -11.91 -18.82 16.93
N ASP A 363 -13.22 -18.68 17.18
CA ASP A 363 -14.21 -18.33 16.17
C ASP A 363 -13.87 -16.99 15.48
N ILE A 364 -14.08 -16.98 14.18
CA ILE A 364 -14.01 -15.79 13.33
C ILE A 364 -15.40 -15.58 12.74
N ASP A 365 -15.97 -14.41 12.99
CA ASP A 365 -17.24 -13.98 12.40
C ASP A 365 -17.02 -12.94 11.33
N PHE A 366 -17.96 -12.84 10.38
CA PHE A 366 -17.96 -11.75 9.41
C PHE A 366 -19.33 -11.11 9.24
N ILE A 367 -19.31 -9.85 8.83
CA ILE A 367 -20.46 -9.05 8.41
C ILE A 367 -20.21 -8.42 7.06
N THR A 368 -21.29 -8.05 6.36
CA THR A 368 -21.23 -7.09 5.25
C THR A 368 -21.42 -5.69 5.82
N ILE A 369 -20.38 -4.85 5.79
CA ILE A 369 -20.38 -3.53 6.48
C ILE A 369 -21.52 -2.62 6.00
N ALA A 370 -21.89 -2.68 4.72
CA ALA A 370 -22.92 -1.81 4.15
C ALA A 370 -24.35 -2.13 4.57
N THR A 371 -24.57 -3.30 5.18
CA THR A 371 -25.92 -3.77 5.55
C THR A 371 -26.03 -4.05 7.04
N THR A 372 -27.23 -3.93 7.59
CA THR A 372 -27.54 -4.39 8.96
C THR A 372 -27.79 -5.90 8.95
N GLY A 373 -27.64 -6.55 10.09
CA GLY A 373 -27.92 -7.98 10.29
C GLY A 373 -26.85 -8.68 11.13
N ASN A 374 -27.17 -9.91 11.50
CA ASN A 374 -26.29 -10.73 12.32
C ASN A 374 -25.03 -11.16 11.56
N ALA A 375 -23.96 -11.33 12.29
CA ALA A 375 -22.72 -11.90 11.77
C ALA A 375 -22.92 -13.38 11.39
N GLN A 376 -22.09 -13.84 10.48
CA GLN A 376 -22.03 -15.23 10.03
C GLN A 376 -20.67 -15.82 10.38
N ASP A 377 -20.63 -17.14 10.54
CA ASP A 377 -19.39 -17.88 10.74
C ASP A 377 -18.47 -17.73 9.52
N PHE A 378 -17.21 -17.40 9.80
CA PHE A 378 -16.15 -17.30 8.79
C PHE A 378 -15.23 -18.51 8.84
N GLY A 379 -14.93 -19.03 10.05
CA GLY A 379 -13.96 -20.08 10.33
C GLY A 379 -13.28 -19.88 11.68
N ASN A 380 -12.07 -20.40 11.85
CA ASN A 380 -11.38 -20.40 13.14
C ASN A 380 -9.93 -19.91 13.02
N LEU A 381 -9.43 -19.26 14.10
CA LEU A 381 -7.99 -19.05 14.33
C LEU A 381 -7.28 -20.40 14.56
N THR A 382 -5.97 -20.42 14.45
CA THR A 382 -5.15 -21.61 14.74
C THR A 382 -5.06 -21.92 16.23
N PHE A 383 -5.48 -20.99 17.08
CA PHE A 383 -5.51 -21.13 18.54
C PHE A 383 -6.74 -20.42 19.13
N THR A 384 -7.11 -20.80 20.36
CA THR A 384 -8.10 -20.03 21.15
C THR A 384 -7.40 -18.91 21.88
N GLY A 385 -7.96 -17.68 21.85
CA GLY A 385 -7.30 -16.56 22.49
C GLY A 385 -8.13 -15.29 22.56
N ALA A 386 -7.75 -14.42 23.49
CA ALA A 386 -8.35 -13.10 23.71
C ALA A 386 -7.27 -12.02 23.79
N TYR A 387 -7.72 -10.75 23.78
CA TYR A 387 -6.83 -9.58 23.81
C TYR A 387 -5.92 -9.50 22.57
N LEU A 388 -6.47 -9.84 21.45
CA LEU A 388 -5.81 -9.89 20.15
C LEU A 388 -5.72 -8.51 19.52
N ALA A 389 -4.63 -8.25 18.80
CA ALA A 389 -4.52 -7.13 17.88
C ALA A 389 -4.77 -7.60 16.44
N SER A 390 -5.48 -6.81 15.66
CA SER A 390 -5.75 -7.14 14.27
C SER A 390 -5.47 -5.96 13.35
N ALA A 391 -5.10 -6.29 12.10
CA ALA A 391 -4.88 -5.33 11.02
C ALA A 391 -5.22 -5.99 9.69
N SER A 392 -5.39 -5.22 8.63
CA SER A 392 -5.75 -5.77 7.31
C SER A 392 -5.31 -4.90 6.16
N ASN A 393 -5.25 -5.51 4.98
CA ASN A 393 -5.39 -4.81 3.71
C ASN A 393 -6.70 -5.23 3.02
N GLN A 394 -6.91 -4.83 1.78
CA GLN A 394 -8.16 -5.13 1.06
C GLN A 394 -8.36 -6.63 0.78
N THR A 395 -7.32 -7.45 0.87
CA THR A 395 -7.38 -8.89 0.55
C THR A 395 -7.14 -9.80 1.75
N ARG A 396 -6.26 -9.40 2.66
CA ARG A 396 -5.79 -10.23 3.78
C ARG A 396 -5.98 -9.53 5.11
N GLY A 397 -6.48 -10.26 6.10
CA GLY A 397 -6.50 -9.86 7.50
C GLY A 397 -5.43 -10.60 8.28
N VAL A 398 -4.81 -9.95 9.25
CA VAL A 398 -3.84 -10.54 10.18
C VAL A 398 -4.28 -10.29 11.61
N THR A 399 -4.11 -11.31 12.48
CA THR A 399 -4.40 -11.24 13.91
C THR A 399 -3.17 -11.71 14.68
N ALA A 400 -2.71 -10.92 15.63
CA ALA A 400 -1.44 -11.10 16.30
C ALA A 400 -1.54 -11.10 17.81
N GLY A 401 -0.66 -11.89 18.46
CA GLY A 401 -0.51 -11.93 19.90
C GLY A 401 -1.72 -12.52 20.63
N GLY A 402 -2.03 -11.97 21.79
CA GLY A 402 -3.12 -12.45 22.65
C GLY A 402 -2.66 -13.43 23.74
N SER A 403 -3.62 -13.91 24.51
CA SER A 403 -3.33 -14.87 25.58
C SER A 403 -4.38 -15.95 25.71
N THR A 404 -3.93 -17.14 26.14
CA THR A 404 -4.80 -18.27 26.54
C THR A 404 -4.31 -18.80 27.86
N THR A 405 -5.17 -18.74 28.90
CA THR A 405 -4.95 -19.39 30.22
C THR A 405 -3.49 -19.33 30.71
N GLY A 406 -2.91 -18.10 30.73
CA GLY A 406 -1.53 -17.86 31.18
C GLY A 406 -0.44 -17.97 30.12
N VAL A 407 -0.74 -18.44 28.91
CA VAL A 407 0.18 -18.40 27.76
C VAL A 407 -0.02 -17.12 27.01
N LYS A 408 1.07 -16.47 26.66
CA LYS A 408 1.12 -15.26 25.84
C LYS A 408 1.69 -15.60 24.48
N TRP A 409 0.93 -15.32 23.44
CA TRP A 409 1.27 -15.73 22.09
C TRP A 409 2.11 -14.68 21.38
N ASN A 410 3.08 -15.13 20.59
CA ASN A 410 3.75 -14.33 19.57
C ASN A 410 3.16 -14.63 18.17
N ILE A 411 2.28 -15.59 18.05
CA ILE A 411 1.72 -16.06 16.78
C ILE A 411 0.99 -14.92 16.06
N ILE A 412 1.22 -14.81 14.76
CA ILE A 412 0.44 -14.01 13.84
C ILE A 412 -0.31 -14.96 12.91
N ASN A 413 -1.63 -14.89 12.89
CA ASN A 413 -2.50 -15.61 11.98
C ASN A 413 -2.92 -14.72 10.81
N TYR A 414 -3.24 -15.30 9.65
CA TYR A 414 -3.86 -14.58 8.56
C TYR A 414 -5.06 -15.30 7.95
N ILE A 415 -5.95 -14.52 7.34
CA ILE A 415 -7.10 -14.97 6.56
C ILE A 415 -7.14 -14.23 5.22
N THR A 416 -7.80 -14.82 4.23
CA THR A 416 -8.21 -14.13 3.00
C THR A 416 -9.63 -13.59 3.20
N ILE A 417 -9.81 -12.27 3.31
CA ILE A 417 -11.09 -11.66 3.74
C ILE A 417 -12.26 -12.00 2.82
N ALA A 418 -12.02 -12.16 1.52
CA ALA A 418 -13.08 -12.42 0.54
C ALA A 418 -13.68 -13.84 0.61
N THR A 419 -12.94 -14.81 1.16
CA THR A 419 -13.35 -16.24 1.21
C THR A 419 -13.36 -16.75 2.63
N THR A 420 -14.46 -17.38 3.06
CA THR A 420 -14.55 -18.03 4.37
C THR A 420 -13.60 -19.21 4.47
N GLY A 421 -13.09 -19.47 5.68
CA GLY A 421 -12.16 -20.55 5.97
C GLY A 421 -11.32 -20.26 7.20
N ASN A 422 -10.61 -21.28 7.67
CA ASN A 422 -9.76 -21.16 8.84
C ASN A 422 -8.53 -20.30 8.55
N ALA A 423 -8.06 -19.61 9.57
CA ALA A 423 -6.82 -18.88 9.55
C ALA A 423 -5.62 -19.81 9.36
N GLN A 424 -4.56 -19.27 8.80
CA GLN A 424 -3.28 -19.92 8.60
C GLN A 424 -2.19 -19.17 9.35
N ASP A 425 -1.08 -19.83 9.60
CA ASP A 425 0.10 -19.22 10.19
C ASP A 425 0.71 -18.21 9.24
N PHE A 426 0.99 -17.00 9.75
CA PHE A 426 1.65 -15.91 9.02
C PHE A 426 3.12 -15.81 9.41
N GLY A 427 3.43 -16.00 10.69
CA GLY A 427 4.72 -15.80 11.35
C GLY A 427 4.53 -15.33 12.79
N ASP A 428 5.55 -14.72 13.38
CA ASP A 428 5.60 -14.37 14.80
C ASP A 428 5.88 -12.89 15.04
N LEU A 429 5.31 -12.33 16.13
CA LEU A 429 5.76 -11.08 16.75
C LEU A 429 7.19 -11.23 17.30
N THR A 430 7.88 -10.11 17.49
CA THR A 430 9.21 -10.11 18.10
C THR A 430 9.19 -10.60 19.56
N LEU A 431 8.06 -10.44 20.25
CA LEU A 431 7.83 -10.90 21.62
C LEU A 431 6.37 -11.33 21.83
N GLY A 432 6.16 -12.45 22.52
CA GLY A 432 4.83 -12.92 22.93
C GLY A 432 4.18 -11.96 23.93
N ARG A 433 3.06 -11.33 23.55
CA ARG A 433 2.36 -10.33 24.35
C ARG A 433 0.87 -10.25 23.98
N TYR A 434 0.07 -9.67 24.86
CA TYR A 434 -1.37 -9.51 24.71
C TYR A 434 -1.81 -8.07 25.03
N ALA A 435 -3.04 -7.72 24.68
CA ALA A 435 -3.61 -6.39 24.83
C ALA A 435 -2.81 -5.30 24.08
N LEU A 436 -2.45 -5.64 22.84
CA LEU A 436 -1.80 -4.75 21.87
C LEU A 436 -2.84 -3.93 21.11
N GLY A 437 -2.40 -2.80 20.53
CA GLY A 437 -3.09 -2.12 19.44
C GLY A 437 -2.62 -2.60 18.09
N GLY A 438 -3.52 -2.64 17.10
CA GLY A 438 -3.20 -3.01 15.72
C GLY A 438 -3.77 -2.01 14.73
N LEU A 439 -2.99 -1.67 13.70
CA LEU A 439 -3.40 -0.79 12.60
C LEU A 439 -2.70 -1.17 11.29
N SER A 440 -3.15 -0.62 10.17
CA SER A 440 -2.45 -0.74 8.88
C SER A 440 -2.67 0.48 8.00
N ASP A 441 -1.77 0.66 7.02
CA ASP A 441 -1.87 1.71 5.99
C ASP A 441 -2.93 1.41 4.90
N SER A 442 -3.69 0.31 5.01
CA SER A 442 -4.49 -0.24 3.90
C SER A 442 -5.78 -0.95 4.29
N HIS A 443 -6.28 -0.73 5.51
CA HIS A 443 -7.52 -1.34 6.01
C HIS A 443 -8.78 -0.85 5.28
N GLY A 444 -9.92 -1.50 5.55
CA GLY A 444 -11.20 -1.24 4.87
C GLY A 444 -11.69 0.20 4.90
N GLY A 445 -11.45 0.90 6.00
CA GLY A 445 -11.85 2.31 6.14
C GLY A 445 -11.12 3.28 5.21
N LEU A 446 -10.01 2.89 4.60
CA LEU A 446 -9.27 3.73 3.65
C LEU A 446 -9.85 3.66 2.22
N GLY A 447 -10.75 2.72 1.96
CA GLY A 447 -11.19 2.41 0.61
C GLY A 447 -10.13 1.61 -0.16
N GLY A 448 -10.56 0.76 -1.07
CA GLY A 448 -9.62 0.07 -1.96
C GLY A 448 -9.13 1.02 -3.05
N TYR A 449 -7.85 1.01 -3.29
CA TYR A 449 -7.23 1.55 -4.49
C TYR A 449 -6.66 0.40 -5.29
#